data_0575c696781d8efbba07369b1acea222
#
_entry.id   0575c696781d8efbba07369b1acea222
#
_cell.length_a   1.000
_cell.length_b   1.000
_cell.length_c   1.000
_cell.angle_alpha   90.00
_cell.angle_beta   90.00
_cell.angle_gamma   90.00
#
_symmetry.space_group_name_H-M   'P 1'
#
loop_
_entity.id
_entity.type
_entity.pdbx_description
1 polymer ?
#
loop_
_entity_poly.entity_id
_entity_poly.type
_entity_poly.pdbx_seq_one_letter_code
_entity_poly.pdbx_strand_id
1 'polypeptide(L)'
;MSAKLDILMVCGAGLGSSFACQMSVEDVLSKLGAEAKLDHCDISSAVSRNPDVILTASNFQSQFEKFDIDAEKTTLIFLKNIVSKQEIEEKLVPVLRQKGIL
;
A
#
# COMPACT_ATOMS: atom_id res chain seq x y z
N MET A 1 -14.49 -8.78 -16.37
CA MET A 1 -13.87 -7.48 -16.15
C MET A 1 -13.08 -7.53 -14.85
N SER A 2 -11.78 -7.44 -14.94
CA SER A 2 -10.95 -7.48 -13.75
C SER A 2 -10.93 -6.10 -13.10
N ALA A 3 -11.34 -6.03 -11.85
CA ALA A 3 -11.21 -4.82 -11.07
C ALA A 3 -9.74 -4.63 -10.71
N LYS A 4 -9.23 -3.43 -10.86
CA LYS A 4 -7.87 -3.13 -10.43
C LYS A 4 -7.81 -3.11 -8.93
N LEU A 5 -6.72 -3.63 -8.38
CA LEU A 5 -6.48 -3.58 -6.95
C LEU A 5 -6.32 -2.12 -6.52
N ASP A 6 -6.94 -1.76 -5.41
CA ASP A 6 -6.88 -0.40 -4.87
C ASP A 6 -5.80 -0.36 -3.78
N ILE A 7 -4.71 0.33 -4.04
CA ILE A 7 -3.57 0.43 -3.13
C ILE A 7 -3.40 1.88 -2.70
N LEU A 8 -3.45 2.12 -1.41
CA LEU A 8 -3.22 3.46 -0.86
C LEU A 8 -1.89 3.51 -0.12
N MET A 9 -1.11 4.53 -0.41
CA MET A 9 0.10 4.84 0.34
C MET A 9 -0.22 5.85 1.41
N VAL A 10 0.09 5.52 2.65
CA VAL A 10 -0.13 6.40 3.80
C VAL A 10 1.22 6.70 4.43
N CYS A 11 1.62 7.95 4.33
CA CYS A 11 2.86 8.43 4.94
C CYS A 11 2.53 9.67 5.75
N GLY A 12 3.31 9.93 6.76
CA GLY A 12 3.05 11.04 7.66
C GLY A 12 2.90 12.38 6.95
N ALA A 13 3.14 13.46 7.62
CA ALA A 13 2.82 14.80 7.17
C ALA A 13 3.51 15.27 5.88
N GLY A 14 4.36 14.46 5.26
CA GLY A 14 5.09 14.89 4.07
C GLY A 14 4.51 14.33 2.79
N LEU A 15 3.92 15.16 1.96
CA LEU A 15 3.41 14.72 0.66
C LEU A 15 4.51 14.16 -0.23
N GLY A 16 5.74 14.66 -0.10
CA GLY A 16 6.86 14.18 -0.87
C GLY A 16 7.19 12.71 -0.62
N SER A 17 7.10 12.28 0.65
CA SER A 17 7.36 10.88 1.01
C SER A 17 6.33 9.95 0.42
N SER A 18 5.05 10.33 0.46
CA SER A 18 3.97 9.53 -0.13
C SER A 18 4.16 9.39 -1.63
N PHE A 19 4.55 10.46 -2.29
CA PHE A 19 4.76 10.46 -3.73
C PHE A 19 5.93 9.55 -4.11
N ALA A 20 7.05 9.62 -3.37
CA ALA A 20 8.19 8.77 -3.63
C ALA A 20 7.85 7.29 -3.42
N CYS A 21 7.08 6.99 -2.40
CA CYS A 21 6.60 5.63 -2.16
C CYS A 21 5.72 5.16 -3.33
N GLN A 22 4.82 6.00 -3.79
CA GLN A 22 3.95 5.68 -4.92
C GLN A 22 4.75 5.37 -6.18
N MET A 23 5.76 6.18 -6.48
CA MET A 23 6.61 5.94 -7.64
C MET A 23 7.36 4.61 -7.54
N SER A 24 7.83 4.27 -6.35
CA SER A 24 8.52 2.99 -6.14
C SER A 24 7.56 1.81 -6.33
N VAL A 25 6.33 1.95 -5.85
CA VAL A 25 5.31 0.91 -6.03
C VAL A 25 4.95 0.77 -7.51
N GLU A 26 4.82 1.87 -8.22
CA GLU A 26 4.55 1.85 -9.66
C GLU A 26 5.63 1.08 -10.42
N ASP A 27 6.90 1.33 -10.09
CA ASP A 27 8.01 0.64 -10.72
C ASP A 27 7.97 -0.87 -10.44
N VAL A 28 7.66 -1.25 -9.22
CA VAL A 28 7.54 -2.66 -8.84
C VAL A 28 6.41 -3.32 -9.61
N LEU A 29 5.24 -2.69 -9.66
CA LEU A 29 4.09 -3.24 -10.36
C LEU A 29 4.37 -3.38 -11.86
N SER A 30 5.02 -2.39 -12.44
CA SER A 30 5.40 -2.43 -13.85
C SER A 30 6.35 -3.59 -14.15
N LYS A 31 7.32 -3.81 -13.27
CA LYS A 31 8.26 -4.93 -13.38
C LYS A 31 7.55 -6.27 -13.32
N LEU A 32 6.52 -6.38 -12.47
CA LEU A 32 5.76 -7.61 -12.28
C LEU A 32 4.67 -7.82 -13.33
N GLY A 33 4.41 -6.82 -14.15
CA GLY A 33 3.32 -6.88 -15.11
C GLY A 33 1.95 -6.80 -14.46
N ALA A 34 1.88 -6.27 -13.24
CA ALA A 34 0.63 -6.15 -12.49
C ALA A 34 0.07 -4.73 -12.62
N GLU A 35 -1.24 -4.63 -12.59
CA GLU A 35 -1.92 -3.34 -12.62
C GLU A 35 -2.66 -3.11 -11.31
N ALA A 36 -2.58 -1.90 -10.79
CA ALA A 36 -3.29 -1.50 -9.60
C ALA A 36 -3.60 -0.01 -9.67
N LYS A 37 -4.63 0.38 -8.96
CA LYS A 37 -4.98 1.78 -8.80
C LYS A 37 -4.21 2.30 -7.59
N LEU A 38 -3.35 3.28 -7.80
CA LEU A 38 -2.50 3.84 -6.76
C LEU A 38 -2.93 5.25 -6.40
N ASP A 39 -2.94 5.55 -5.11
CA ASP A 39 -3.23 6.88 -4.62
C ASP A 39 -2.53 7.04 -3.27
N HIS A 40 -2.51 8.24 -2.74
CA HIS A 40 -1.95 8.52 -1.43
C HIS A 40 -2.89 9.44 -0.65
N CYS A 41 -2.91 9.27 0.66
CA CYS A 41 -3.76 10.08 1.53
C CYS A 41 -3.29 9.98 2.98
N ASP A 42 -3.96 10.68 3.86
CA ASP A 42 -3.70 10.56 5.28
C ASP A 42 -4.35 9.30 5.86
N ILE A 43 -4.01 9.00 7.11
CA ILE A 43 -4.43 7.75 7.75
C ILE A 43 -5.96 7.62 7.86
N SER A 44 -6.62 8.68 8.30
CA SER A 44 -8.07 8.61 8.49
C SER A 44 -8.82 8.47 7.16
N SER A 45 -8.35 9.14 6.12
CA SER A 45 -8.93 9.00 4.79
C SER A 45 -8.73 7.59 4.24
N ALA A 46 -7.53 7.02 4.47
CA ALA A 46 -7.24 5.67 4.01
C ALA A 46 -8.17 4.65 4.65
N VAL A 47 -8.38 4.76 5.96
CA VAL A 47 -9.27 3.85 6.68
C VAL A 47 -10.70 3.96 6.17
N SER A 48 -11.17 5.20 5.92
CA SER A 48 -12.53 5.44 5.43
C SER A 48 -12.78 4.88 4.04
N ARG A 49 -11.75 4.85 3.20
CA ARG A 49 -11.89 4.39 1.82
C ARG A 49 -11.93 2.88 1.66
N ASN A 50 -11.54 2.14 2.69
CA ASN A 50 -11.48 0.67 2.68
C ASN A 50 -10.77 0.12 1.43
N PRO A 51 -9.52 0.50 1.20
CA PRO A 51 -8.80 0.01 0.03
C PRO A 51 -8.44 -1.46 0.18
N ASP A 52 -7.98 -2.08 -0.90
CA ASP A 52 -7.52 -3.46 -0.84
C ASP A 52 -6.20 -3.59 -0.08
N VAL A 53 -5.31 -2.63 -0.25
CA VAL A 53 -4.00 -2.63 0.38
C VAL A 53 -3.65 -1.23 0.87
N ILE A 54 -3.06 -1.15 2.05
CA ILE A 54 -2.46 0.08 2.56
C ILE A 54 -0.96 -0.17 2.76
N LEU A 55 -0.14 0.65 2.11
CA LEU A 55 1.31 0.64 2.27
C LEU A 55 1.70 1.86 3.10
N THR A 56 2.44 1.64 4.16
CA THR A 56 2.85 2.72 5.06
C THR A 56 4.20 2.42 5.67
N ALA A 57 4.81 3.43 6.27
CA ALA A 57 6.06 3.25 7.00
C ALA A 57 5.79 2.51 8.31
N SER A 58 6.74 1.66 8.73
CA SER A 58 6.57 0.83 9.92
C SER A 58 6.38 1.65 11.19
N ASN A 59 6.89 2.87 11.24
CA ASN A 59 6.72 3.74 12.40
C ASN A 59 5.28 4.24 12.58
N PHE A 60 4.41 4.02 11.60
CA PHE A 60 2.99 4.36 11.73
C PHE A 60 2.13 3.21 12.23
N GLN A 61 2.72 2.04 12.49
CA GLN A 61 1.97 0.87 12.91
C GLN A 61 1.09 1.15 14.13
N SER A 62 1.63 1.84 15.13
CA SER A 62 0.88 2.16 16.35
C SER A 62 -0.32 3.06 16.08
N GLN A 63 -0.25 3.90 15.06
CA GLN A 63 -1.37 4.76 14.70
C GLN A 63 -2.49 3.98 14.05
N PHE A 64 -2.16 2.97 13.25
CA PHE A 64 -3.17 2.11 12.65
C PHE A 64 -3.88 1.24 13.68
N GLU A 65 -3.23 0.92 14.79
CA GLU A 65 -3.84 0.15 15.87
C GLU A 65 -5.03 0.87 16.51
N LYS A 66 -5.09 2.19 16.37
CA LYS A 66 -6.19 3.00 16.91
C LYS A 66 -7.45 2.93 16.05
N PHE A 67 -7.34 2.37 14.87
CA PHE A 67 -8.47 2.24 13.94
C PHE A 67 -8.89 0.79 13.84
N ASP A 68 -10.19 0.58 13.65
CA ASP A 68 -10.74 -0.74 13.44
C ASP A 68 -10.71 -1.04 11.93
N ILE A 69 -9.70 -1.77 11.51
CA ILE A 69 -9.49 -2.09 10.10
C ILE A 69 -9.82 -3.56 9.87
N ASP A 70 -10.70 -3.82 8.91
CA ASP A 70 -11.08 -5.17 8.54
C ASP A 70 -9.94 -5.82 7.74
N ALA A 71 -9.19 -6.69 8.38
CA ALA A 71 -8.05 -7.37 7.78
C ALA A 71 -8.44 -8.27 6.61
N GLU A 72 -9.70 -8.65 6.51
CA GLU A 72 -10.17 -9.45 5.38
C GLU A 72 -10.32 -8.61 4.11
N LYS A 73 -10.65 -7.33 4.27
CA LYS A 73 -10.81 -6.41 3.15
C LYS A 73 -9.54 -5.65 2.83
N THR A 74 -8.83 -5.20 3.86
CA THR A 74 -7.68 -4.33 3.70
C THR A 74 -6.45 -5.00 4.28
N THR A 75 -5.44 -5.19 3.43
CA THR A 75 -4.16 -5.73 3.85
C THR A 75 -3.22 -4.58 4.19
N LEU A 76 -2.68 -4.59 5.41
CA LEU A 76 -1.72 -3.58 5.83
C LEU A 76 -0.31 -4.08 5.56
N ILE A 77 0.50 -3.27 4.90
CA ILE A 77 1.90 -3.57 4.66
C ILE A 77 2.73 -2.45 5.27
N PHE A 78 3.59 -2.82 6.21
CA PHE A 78 4.47 -1.87 6.87
C PHE A 78 5.87 -2.00 6.30
N LEU A 79 6.43 -0.88 5.85
CA LEU A 79 7.74 -0.83 5.21
C LEU A 79 8.74 -0.15 6.12
N LYS A 80 9.92 -0.74 6.24
CA LYS A 80 11.04 -0.10 6.95
C LYS A 80 11.58 1.06 6.13
N ASN A 81 11.61 0.89 4.82
CA ASN A 81 12.04 1.94 3.89
C ASN A 81 10.98 2.03 2.78
N ILE A 82 10.21 3.10 2.80
CA ILE A 82 9.08 3.28 1.89
C ILE A 82 9.49 3.45 0.43
N VAL A 83 10.77 3.69 0.16
CA VAL A 83 11.28 3.83 -1.21
C VAL A 83 12.12 2.64 -1.64
N SER A 84 12.23 1.60 -0.82
CA SER A 84 12.96 0.40 -1.18
C SER A 84 12.10 -0.49 -2.08
N LYS A 85 12.42 -0.52 -3.35
CA LYS A 85 11.69 -1.33 -4.33
C LYS A 85 11.78 -2.81 -3.99
N GLN A 86 12.92 -3.26 -3.48
CA GLN A 86 13.11 -4.65 -3.07
C GLN A 86 12.18 -5.03 -1.94
N GLU A 87 12.09 -4.20 -0.91
CA GLU A 87 11.21 -4.46 0.22
C GLU A 87 9.75 -4.45 -0.21
N ILE A 88 9.37 -3.48 -1.05
CA ILE A 88 8.02 -3.36 -1.58
C ILE A 88 7.66 -4.63 -2.35
N GLU A 89 8.55 -5.08 -3.22
CA GLU A 89 8.31 -6.29 -4.01
C GLU A 89 8.14 -7.51 -3.11
N GLU A 90 9.04 -7.69 -2.14
CA GLU A 90 9.01 -8.84 -1.24
C GLU A 90 7.70 -8.92 -0.45
N LYS A 91 7.17 -7.78 -0.04
CA LYS A 91 5.95 -7.75 0.77
C LYS A 91 4.68 -7.69 -0.06
N LEU A 92 4.75 -7.12 -1.25
CA LEU A 92 3.58 -6.94 -2.11
C LEU A 92 3.26 -8.17 -2.93
N VAL A 93 4.26 -8.90 -3.42
CA VAL A 93 4.04 -10.08 -4.28
C VAL A 93 3.12 -11.11 -3.64
N PRO A 94 3.33 -11.51 -2.37
CA PRO A 94 2.41 -12.47 -1.75
C PRO A 94 0.97 -11.97 -1.69
N VAL A 95 0.78 -10.67 -1.46
CA VAL A 95 -0.55 -10.08 -1.41
C VAL A 95 -1.20 -10.09 -2.78
N LEU A 96 -0.45 -9.75 -3.82
CA LEU A 96 -0.96 -9.77 -5.18
C LEU A 96 -1.36 -11.19 -5.61
N ARG A 97 -0.60 -12.19 -5.21
CA ARG A 97 -0.95 -13.59 -5.48
C ARG A 97 -2.21 -14.00 -4.73
N GLN A 98 -2.33 -13.61 -3.48
CA GLN A 98 -3.48 -13.94 -2.67
C GLN A 98 -4.76 -13.32 -3.24
N LYS A 99 -4.65 -12.13 -3.81
CA LYS A 99 -5.80 -11.42 -4.36
C LYS A 99 -6.04 -11.74 -5.84
N GLY A 100 -5.26 -12.63 -6.43
CA GLY A 100 -5.48 -13.09 -7.78
C GLY A 100 -4.96 -12.16 -8.88
N ILE A 101 -4.10 -11.21 -8.54
CA ILE A 101 -3.50 -10.31 -9.52
C ILE A 101 -2.29 -10.95 -10.20
N LEU A 102 -1.57 -11.79 -9.50
CA LEU A 102 -0.43 -12.54 -10.04
C LEU A 102 -0.70 -14.03 -10.09
#